data_22471245f36b5c88567d883b62517212
#
_entry.id   22471245f36b5c88567d883b62517212
#
_cell.length_a   1.000
_cell.length_b   1.000
_cell.length_c   1.000
_cell.angle_alpha   90.00
_cell.angle_beta   90.00
_cell.angle_gamma   90.00
#
_symmetry.space_group_name_H-M   'P 1'
#
loop_
_entity.id
_entity.type
_entity.pdbx_description
1 polymer ?
#
loop_
_entity_poly.entity_id
_entity_poly.type
_entity_poly.pdbx_seq_one_letter_code
_entity_poly.pdbx_strand_id
1 'polypeptide(L)'
;MARILCVDDEPNVVTLKCRILEAAGHIVTASTSAQDAIQKLEHDNYDAVVTDWRLGDNVGRAVVQAAKNHATLPVVVVSGYVAEAFQAAEPLADLYLEKPVNPEELVTIVNELLKSMARVGSE
;
A
#
# COMPACT_ATOMS: atom_id res chain seq x y z
N MET A 1 -12.43 7.34 -8.11
CA MET A 1 -11.85 7.91 -6.89
C MET A 1 -11.81 6.85 -5.79
N ALA A 2 -10.64 6.50 -5.35
CA ALA A 2 -10.47 5.46 -4.34
C ALA A 2 -9.85 6.05 -3.06
N ARG A 3 -10.08 5.39 -1.94
CA ARG A 3 -9.45 5.74 -0.67
C ARG A 3 -8.24 4.84 -0.46
N ILE A 4 -7.07 5.42 -0.36
CA ILE A 4 -5.81 4.71 -0.29
C ILE A 4 -5.08 5.06 1.00
N LEU A 5 -4.62 4.02 1.71
CA LEU A 5 -3.71 4.19 2.85
C LEU A 5 -2.29 4.02 2.34
N CYS A 6 -1.45 5.04 2.54
CA CYS A 6 -0.06 5.02 2.11
C CYS A 6 0.85 5.03 3.34
N VAL A 7 1.72 4.04 3.46
CA VAL A 7 2.55 3.82 4.64
C VAL A 7 4.02 3.84 4.27
N ASP A 8 4.78 4.71 4.94
CA ASP A 8 6.23 4.80 4.79
C ASP A 8 6.78 5.47 6.05
N ASP A 9 7.89 4.97 6.59
CA ASP A 9 8.45 5.51 7.83
C ASP A 9 9.17 6.85 7.64
N GLU A 10 9.37 7.28 6.39
CA GLU A 10 9.94 8.58 6.10
C GLU A 10 8.84 9.57 5.74
N PRO A 11 8.59 10.59 6.58
CA PRO A 11 7.48 11.53 6.34
C PRO A 11 7.55 12.23 4.99
N ASN A 12 8.74 12.58 4.53
CA ASN A 12 8.89 13.25 3.22
C ASN A 12 8.50 12.33 2.07
N VAL A 13 8.82 11.06 2.18
CA VAL A 13 8.53 10.07 1.15
C VAL A 13 7.03 9.77 1.11
N VAL A 14 6.40 9.56 2.27
CA VAL A 14 4.97 9.30 2.30
C VAL A 14 4.18 10.50 1.79
N THR A 15 4.61 11.71 2.12
CA THR A 15 3.96 12.94 1.62
C THR A 15 4.03 12.99 0.09
N LEU A 16 5.17 12.67 -0.48
CA LEU A 16 5.34 12.67 -1.93
C LEU A 16 4.43 11.63 -2.59
N LYS A 17 4.37 10.42 -2.06
CA LYS A 17 3.50 9.37 -2.57
C LYS A 17 2.03 9.78 -2.49
N CYS A 18 1.63 10.41 -1.39
CA CYS A 18 0.27 10.91 -1.24
C CYS A 18 -0.08 11.92 -2.33
N ARG A 19 0.81 12.87 -2.59
CA ARG A 19 0.58 13.88 -3.62
C ARG A 19 0.45 13.28 -5.01
N ILE A 20 1.29 12.28 -5.30
CA ILE A 20 1.24 11.58 -6.59
C ILE A 20 -0.12 10.91 -6.78
N LEU A 21 -0.59 10.20 -5.77
CA LEU A 21 -1.85 9.48 -5.86
C LEU A 21 -3.05 10.43 -5.80
N GLU A 22 -2.97 11.51 -5.04
CA GLU A 22 -4.02 12.53 -5.01
C GLU A 22 -4.16 13.23 -6.35
N ALA A 23 -3.04 13.47 -7.03
CA ALA A 23 -3.07 14.06 -8.38
C ALA A 23 -3.78 13.15 -9.39
N ALA A 24 -3.82 11.87 -9.11
CA ALA A 24 -4.53 10.90 -9.94
C ALA A 24 -6.02 10.77 -9.57
N GLY A 25 -6.49 11.56 -8.62
CA GLY A 25 -7.90 11.60 -8.24
C GLY A 25 -8.28 10.77 -7.02
N HIS A 26 -7.32 10.25 -6.28
CA HIS A 26 -7.59 9.44 -5.11
C HIS A 26 -7.59 10.26 -3.83
N ILE A 27 -8.26 9.74 -2.81
CA ILE A 27 -8.22 10.29 -1.45
C ILE A 27 -7.20 9.47 -0.68
N VAL A 28 -6.13 10.11 -0.20
CA VAL A 28 -4.99 9.39 0.38
C VAL A 28 -4.79 9.77 1.84
N THR A 29 -4.63 8.77 2.68
CA THR A 29 -4.29 8.95 4.09
C THR A 29 -2.86 8.46 4.29
N ALA A 30 -2.05 9.29 4.92
CA ALA A 30 -0.65 8.96 5.19
C ALA A 30 -0.50 8.31 6.56
N SER A 31 0.43 7.36 6.66
CA SER A 31 0.84 6.78 7.93
C SER A 31 2.34 6.57 7.92
N THR A 32 2.99 6.80 9.05
CA THR A 32 4.45 6.72 9.15
C THR A 32 4.93 5.54 9.99
N SER A 33 4.03 4.68 10.44
CA SER A 33 4.41 3.48 11.18
C SER A 33 3.44 2.34 10.92
N ALA A 34 3.91 1.13 11.13
CA ALA A 34 3.06 -0.05 11.00
C ALA A 34 1.91 -0.01 12.00
N GLN A 35 2.20 0.36 13.25
CA GLN A 35 1.20 0.42 14.30
C GLN A 35 0.08 1.42 13.98
N ASP A 36 0.45 2.62 13.54
CA ASP A 36 -0.51 3.64 13.16
C ASP A 36 -1.35 3.18 11.96
N ALA A 37 -0.71 2.56 10.97
CA ALA A 37 -1.39 2.05 9.79
C ALA A 37 -2.42 0.97 10.17
N ILE A 38 -2.06 0.07 11.06
CA ILE A 38 -2.96 -0.99 11.51
C ILE A 38 -4.17 -0.40 12.23
N GLN A 39 -3.96 0.60 13.08
CA GLN A 39 -5.07 1.29 13.75
C GLN A 39 -5.99 1.95 12.76
N LYS A 40 -5.45 2.59 11.74
CA LYS A 40 -6.27 3.23 10.70
C LYS A 40 -7.08 2.20 9.93
N LEU A 41 -6.49 1.04 9.63
CA LEU A 41 -7.20 -0.04 8.96
C LEU A 41 -8.36 -0.59 9.79
N GLU A 42 -8.22 -0.59 11.10
CA GLU A 42 -9.27 -1.06 12.00
C GLU A 42 -10.46 -0.08 12.11
N HIS A 43 -10.20 1.22 11.96
CA HIS A 43 -11.20 2.26 12.21
C HIS A 43 -11.81 2.85 10.96
N ASP A 44 -11.15 2.79 9.82
CA ASP A 44 -11.60 3.40 8.58
C ASP A 44 -11.62 2.37 7.45
N ASN A 45 -12.34 2.73 6.40
CA ASN A 45 -12.43 1.89 5.20
C ASN A 45 -11.53 2.44 4.10
N TYR A 46 -10.80 1.55 3.46
CA TYR A 46 -9.92 1.86 2.36
C TYR A 46 -10.19 0.94 1.18
N ASP A 47 -9.77 1.37 0.00
CA ASP A 47 -9.89 0.56 -1.22
C ASP A 47 -8.58 -0.11 -1.59
N ALA A 48 -7.46 0.44 -1.13
CA ALA A 48 -6.14 -0.12 -1.38
C ALA A 48 -5.14 0.37 -0.34
N VAL A 49 -4.04 -0.37 -0.20
CA VAL A 49 -2.93 -0.01 0.68
C VAL A 49 -1.64 -0.03 -0.14
N VAL A 50 -0.85 1.03 0.01
CA VAL A 50 0.51 1.09 -0.54
C VAL A 50 1.45 1.21 0.65
N THR A 51 2.30 0.24 0.86
CA THR A 51 3.18 0.24 2.03
C THR A 51 4.62 -0.07 1.65
N ASP A 52 5.55 0.54 2.40
CA ASP A 52 6.94 0.14 2.36
C ASP A 52 7.08 -1.21 3.08
N TRP A 53 8.07 -1.99 2.70
CA TRP A 53 8.37 -3.25 3.37
C TRP A 53 9.06 -3.03 4.71
N ARG A 54 9.97 -2.06 4.77
CA ARG A 54 10.68 -1.72 6.01
C ARG A 54 10.07 -0.47 6.63
N LEU A 55 9.62 -0.58 7.87
CA LEU A 55 8.95 0.49 8.60
C LEU A 55 9.60 0.65 9.98
N GLY A 56 10.81 1.23 10.00
CA GLY A 56 11.58 1.37 11.22
C GLY A 56 11.96 0.01 11.79
N ASP A 57 11.53 -0.26 13.02
CA ASP A 57 11.78 -1.53 13.69
C ASP A 57 10.81 -2.63 13.26
N ASN A 58 9.77 -2.27 12.54
CA ASN A 58 8.77 -3.21 12.02
C ASN A 58 8.91 -3.35 10.53
N VAL A 59 8.27 -4.38 9.99
CA VAL A 59 8.21 -4.57 8.55
C VAL A 59 6.78 -4.38 8.06
N GLY A 60 6.65 -3.99 6.79
CA GLY A 60 5.36 -3.80 6.15
C GLY A 60 4.49 -5.04 6.14
N ARG A 61 5.08 -6.21 6.41
CA ARG A 61 4.37 -7.47 6.53
C ARG A 61 3.19 -7.38 7.48
N ALA A 62 3.34 -6.70 8.62
CA ALA A 62 2.25 -6.54 9.59
C ALA A 62 1.11 -5.73 9.00
N VAL A 63 1.43 -4.72 8.19
CA VAL A 63 0.42 -3.90 7.51
C VAL A 63 -0.31 -4.72 6.46
N VAL A 64 0.42 -5.50 5.66
CA VAL A 64 -0.16 -6.37 4.64
C VAL A 64 -1.12 -7.36 5.28
N GLN A 65 -0.69 -7.99 6.36
CA GLN A 65 -1.49 -8.98 7.06
C GLN A 65 -2.78 -8.35 7.62
N ALA A 66 -2.68 -7.17 8.23
CA ALA A 66 -3.84 -6.46 8.76
C ALA A 66 -4.83 -6.10 7.65
N ALA A 67 -4.33 -5.63 6.51
CA ALA A 67 -5.19 -5.29 5.38
C ALA A 67 -5.92 -6.53 4.85
N LYS A 68 -5.24 -7.64 4.75
CA LYS A 68 -5.85 -8.88 4.25
C LYS A 68 -6.83 -9.50 5.23
N ASN A 69 -6.52 -9.42 6.53
CA ASN A 69 -7.41 -9.98 7.56
C ASN A 69 -8.67 -9.16 7.73
N HIS A 70 -8.56 -7.83 7.59
CA HIS A 70 -9.68 -6.95 7.89
C HIS A 70 -10.71 -6.90 6.76
N ALA A 71 -10.26 -6.71 5.53
CA ALA A 71 -11.18 -6.47 4.43
C ALA A 71 -10.71 -7.04 3.09
N THR A 72 -9.70 -7.89 3.10
CA THR A 72 -9.11 -8.47 1.88
C THR A 72 -8.71 -7.38 0.87
N LEU A 73 -8.15 -6.29 1.38
CA LEU A 73 -7.78 -5.14 0.56
C LEU A 73 -6.61 -5.46 -0.36
N PRO A 74 -6.62 -4.92 -1.58
CA PRO A 74 -5.43 -5.01 -2.43
C PRO A 74 -4.28 -4.22 -1.83
N VAL A 75 -3.09 -4.81 -1.86
CA VAL A 75 -1.90 -4.23 -1.25
C VAL A 75 -0.75 -4.22 -2.24
N VAL A 76 -0.11 -3.06 -2.37
CA VAL A 76 1.13 -2.89 -3.11
C VAL A 76 2.26 -2.66 -2.11
N VAL A 77 3.29 -3.48 -2.16
CA VAL A 77 4.50 -3.30 -1.35
C VAL A 77 5.58 -2.65 -2.22
N VAL A 78 6.15 -1.57 -1.71
CA VAL A 78 7.25 -0.87 -2.37
C VAL A 78 8.51 -1.07 -1.55
N SER A 79 9.57 -1.61 -2.14
CA SER A 79 10.77 -1.95 -1.39
C SER A 79 12.02 -1.88 -2.24
N GLY A 80 13.14 -1.50 -1.63
CA GLY A 80 14.46 -1.68 -2.23
C GLY A 80 14.96 -3.12 -2.15
N TYR A 81 14.19 -3.98 -1.49
CA TYR A 81 14.56 -5.37 -1.20
C TYR A 81 13.44 -6.32 -1.59
N VAL A 82 12.99 -6.24 -2.85
CA VAL A 82 11.82 -7.00 -3.31
C VAL A 82 12.02 -8.50 -3.13
N ALA A 83 13.20 -9.02 -3.46
CA ALA A 83 13.48 -10.44 -3.31
C ALA A 83 13.37 -10.87 -1.85
N GLU A 84 13.89 -10.07 -0.92
CA GLU A 84 13.81 -10.33 0.51
C GLU A 84 12.35 -10.34 0.97
N ALA A 85 11.59 -9.33 0.57
CA ALA A 85 10.18 -9.21 0.94
C ALA A 85 9.38 -10.41 0.44
N PHE A 86 9.62 -10.79 -0.79
CA PHE A 86 8.92 -11.91 -1.42
C PHE A 86 9.25 -13.25 -0.76
N GLN A 87 10.52 -13.45 -0.34
CA GLN A 87 10.96 -14.68 0.30
C GLN A 87 10.59 -14.75 1.78
N ALA A 88 10.60 -13.61 2.46
CA ALA A 88 10.42 -13.57 3.92
C ALA A 88 8.97 -13.75 4.35
N ALA A 89 8.02 -13.57 3.47
CA ALA A 89 6.61 -13.70 3.78
C ALA A 89 5.95 -14.66 2.82
N GLU A 90 4.90 -15.29 3.26
CA GLU A 90 3.98 -15.83 2.29
C GLU A 90 3.51 -14.65 1.45
N PRO A 91 3.28 -14.84 0.15
CA PRO A 91 2.93 -13.72 -0.72
C PRO A 91 1.54 -13.20 -0.38
N LEU A 92 1.49 -12.31 0.61
CA LEU A 92 0.25 -11.70 1.06
C LEU A 92 -0.10 -10.45 0.27
N ALA A 93 0.91 -9.76 -0.26
CA ALA A 93 0.67 -8.57 -1.07
C ALA A 93 0.31 -8.98 -2.49
N ASP A 94 -0.48 -8.13 -3.14
CA ASP A 94 -0.91 -8.38 -4.52
C ASP A 94 0.19 -8.03 -5.52
N LEU A 95 0.99 -7.01 -5.20
CA LEU A 95 2.10 -6.57 -6.07
C LEU A 95 3.27 -6.08 -5.24
N TYR A 96 4.46 -6.27 -5.79
CA TYR A 96 5.71 -5.79 -5.22
C TYR A 96 6.40 -4.90 -6.24
N LEU A 97 6.71 -3.67 -5.84
CA LEU A 97 7.43 -2.71 -6.68
C LEU A 97 8.80 -2.43 -6.11
N GLU A 98 9.80 -2.44 -6.96
CA GLU A 98 11.18 -2.17 -6.56
C GLU A 98 11.46 -0.67 -6.57
N LYS A 99 12.13 -0.17 -5.52
CA LYS A 99 12.59 1.21 -5.47
C LYS A 99 13.79 1.42 -6.38
N PRO A 100 13.93 2.60 -6.97
CA PRO A 100 13.05 3.76 -6.90
C PRO A 100 11.82 3.59 -7.80
N VAL A 101 10.66 4.01 -7.30
CA VAL A 101 9.41 3.87 -8.03
C VAL A 101 9.13 5.13 -8.82
N ASN A 102 8.88 4.95 -10.11
CA ASN A 102 8.45 6.03 -10.98
C ASN A 102 7.01 6.44 -10.61
N PRO A 103 6.72 7.75 -10.46
CA PRO A 103 5.37 8.20 -10.10
C PRO A 103 4.28 7.69 -11.04
N GLU A 104 4.54 7.69 -12.35
CA GLU A 104 3.55 7.20 -13.32
C GLU A 104 3.31 5.71 -13.16
N GLU A 105 4.36 4.95 -12.88
CA GLU A 105 4.26 3.51 -12.64
C GLU A 105 3.42 3.23 -11.40
N LEU A 106 3.63 3.97 -10.31
CA LEU A 106 2.86 3.81 -9.08
C LEU A 106 1.38 4.04 -9.35
N VAL A 107 1.02 5.12 -10.02
CA VAL A 107 -0.36 5.44 -10.35
C VAL A 107 -0.97 4.36 -11.23
N THR A 108 -0.26 3.93 -12.27
CA THR A 108 -0.73 2.92 -13.20
C THR A 108 -1.01 1.61 -12.49
N ILE A 109 -0.08 1.15 -11.66
CA ILE A 109 -0.20 -0.11 -10.94
C ILE A 109 -1.39 -0.07 -9.96
N VAL A 110 -1.51 1.02 -9.21
CA VAL A 110 -2.62 1.16 -8.26
C VAL A 110 -3.95 1.17 -8.99
N ASN A 111 -4.06 1.92 -10.09
CA ASN A 111 -5.29 1.99 -10.87
C ASN A 111 -5.66 0.64 -11.49
N GLU A 112 -4.69 -0.09 -12.01
CA GLU A 112 -4.93 -1.41 -12.58
C GLU A 112 -5.41 -2.39 -11.51
N LEU A 113 -4.80 -2.35 -10.34
CA LEU A 113 -5.17 -3.21 -9.23
C LEU A 113 -6.59 -2.91 -8.75
N LEU A 114 -6.95 -1.64 -8.64
CA LEU A 114 -8.30 -1.22 -8.26
C LEU A 114 -9.34 -1.68 -9.28
N LYS A 115 -9.05 -1.57 -10.57
CA LYS A 115 -9.94 -2.06 -11.63
C LYS A 115 -10.13 -3.56 -11.55
N SER A 116 -9.07 -4.29 -11.32
CA SER A 116 -9.11 -5.74 -11.22
C SER A 116 -10.01 -6.17 -10.07
N MET A 117 -9.89 -5.53 -8.91
CA MET A 117 -10.71 -5.84 -7.74
C MET A 117 -12.17 -5.45 -7.94
N ALA A 118 -12.43 -4.31 -8.57
CA ALA A 118 -13.79 -3.87 -8.89
C ALA A 118 -14.47 -4.83 -9.85
N ARG A 119 -13.72 -5.34 -10.84
CA ARG A 119 -14.24 -6.29 -11.83
C ARG A 119 -14.64 -7.61 -11.16
N VAL A 120 -13.82 -8.10 -10.23
CA VAL A 120 -14.12 -9.29 -9.46
C VAL A 120 -15.35 -9.05 -8.58
N GLY A 121 -15.42 -7.87 -7.95
CA GLY A 121 -16.54 -7.54 -7.07
C GLY A 121 -17.87 -7.35 -7.78
N SER A 122 -17.86 -7.11 -9.09
CA SER A 122 -19.07 -6.86 -9.86
C SER A 122 -19.73 -8.16 -10.37
N GLU A 123 -19.04 -9.26 -10.21
CA GLU A 123 -19.59 -10.57 -10.55
C GLU A 123 -20.25 -11.22 -9.33
#